data_1665362401fdb2b1a898e50bfd4e0025
#
_entry.id   1665362401fdb2b1a898e50bfd4e0025
#
_cell.length_a   1.000
_cell.length_b   1.000
_cell.length_c   1.000
_cell.angle_alpha   90.00
_cell.angle_beta   90.00
_cell.angle_gamma   90.00
#
_symmetry.space_group_name_H-M   'P 1'
#
loop_
_entity.id
_entity.type
_entity.pdbx_description
1 polymer ?
#
loop_
_entity_poly.entity_id
_entity_poly.type
_entity_poly.pdbx_seq_one_letter_code
_entity_poly.pdbx_strand_id
1 'polypeptide(L)'
;AFSLAPVCKHIRQYFGDEIYPGDVIFHNDVFSLGNQNNDVAVYKPVFFEGRLVAWTAVKGHQADIGGAVAGGYNPNATEVWQEGLRIPPVKVIEKGKLRKDVWELIFANIRFDIVRHDMQAEIGAATIGERRLLELLGKYGLEHFTAHKEALFEATRRMMEAEIAGI
;
A
#
# COMPACT_ATOMS: atom_id res chain seq x y z
N ALA A 1 5.32 -3.59 8.27
CA ALA A 1 4.48 -4.68 7.73
C ALA A 1 3.08 -4.70 8.36
N PHE A 2 2.94 -4.53 9.67
CA PHE A 2 1.66 -4.66 10.38
C PHE A 2 0.59 -3.63 9.96
N SER A 3 0.95 -2.47 9.45
CA SER A 3 0.00 -1.44 9.01
C SER A 3 -0.65 -1.73 7.64
N LEU A 4 -0.03 -2.54 6.78
CA LEU A 4 -0.51 -2.72 5.40
C LEU A 4 -1.89 -3.38 5.32
N ALA A 5 -2.13 -4.45 6.07
CA ALA A 5 -3.41 -5.16 6.05
C ALA A 5 -4.58 -4.33 6.61
N PRO A 6 -4.46 -3.61 7.73
CA PRO A 6 -5.48 -2.65 8.18
C PRO A 6 -5.77 -1.56 7.17
N VAL A 7 -4.75 -1.01 6.49
CA VAL A 7 -4.93 0.01 5.46
C VAL A 7 -5.68 -0.54 4.24
N CYS A 8 -5.47 -1.79 3.81
CA CYS A 8 -6.28 -2.41 2.75
C CYS A 8 -7.78 -2.44 3.11
N LYS A 9 -8.12 -2.73 4.38
CA LYS A 9 -9.50 -2.67 4.86
C LYS A 9 -10.05 -1.24 4.84
N HIS A 10 -9.24 -0.27 5.27
CA HIS A 10 -9.61 1.14 5.24
C HIS A 10 -9.84 1.63 3.79
N ILE A 11 -8.95 1.31 2.85
CA ILE A 11 -9.11 1.64 1.43
C ILE A 11 -10.42 1.06 0.88
N ARG A 12 -10.74 -0.19 1.23
CA ARG A 12 -11.98 -0.83 0.81
C ARG A 12 -13.22 -0.12 1.36
N GLN A 13 -13.17 0.34 2.61
CA GLN A 13 -14.25 1.13 3.21
C GLN A 13 -14.36 2.52 2.58
N TYR A 14 -13.22 3.14 2.27
CA TYR A 14 -13.16 4.49 1.70
C TYR A 14 -13.74 4.56 0.29
N PHE A 15 -13.40 3.61 -0.59
CA PHE A 15 -13.86 3.58 -1.97
C PHE A 15 -15.12 2.74 -2.20
N GLY A 16 -15.51 1.87 -1.27
CA GLY A 16 -16.65 0.98 -1.45
C GLY A 16 -16.56 0.14 -2.73
N ASP A 17 -17.55 0.30 -3.61
CA ASP A 17 -17.63 -0.40 -4.89
C ASP A 17 -16.80 0.26 -6.03
N GLU A 18 -16.14 1.36 -5.73
CA GLU A 18 -15.31 2.10 -6.71
C GLU A 18 -13.85 1.60 -6.76
N ILE A 19 -13.60 0.33 -6.49
CA ILE A 19 -12.30 -0.32 -6.66
C ILE A 19 -12.36 -1.20 -7.90
N TYR A 20 -11.41 -0.98 -8.82
CA TYR A 20 -11.45 -1.63 -10.13
C TYR A 20 -10.13 -2.36 -10.44
N PRO A 21 -10.18 -3.39 -11.32
CA PRO A 21 -8.96 -3.97 -11.87
C PRO A 21 -8.07 -2.89 -12.51
N GLY A 22 -6.78 -2.94 -12.22
CA GLY A 22 -5.81 -1.98 -12.73
C GLY A 22 -5.68 -0.69 -11.93
N ASP A 23 -6.42 -0.53 -10.81
CA ASP A 23 -6.22 0.58 -9.90
C ASP A 23 -4.86 0.48 -9.19
N VAL A 24 -4.26 1.63 -8.90
CA VAL A 24 -3.13 1.77 -7.97
C VAL A 24 -3.42 2.93 -7.04
N ILE A 25 -3.33 2.69 -5.76
CA ILE A 25 -3.71 3.62 -4.70
C ILE A 25 -2.47 3.96 -3.87
N PHE A 26 -2.20 5.26 -3.67
CA PHE A 26 -1.20 5.75 -2.74
C PHE A 26 -1.86 6.10 -1.40
N HIS A 27 -1.09 5.91 -0.33
CA HIS A 27 -1.50 6.29 1.01
C HIS A 27 -0.29 6.41 1.95
N ASN A 28 -0.27 7.48 2.75
CA ASN A 28 0.67 7.63 3.88
C ASN A 28 0.02 8.27 5.11
N ASP A 29 -1.25 8.65 5.02
CA ASP A 29 -1.91 9.50 6.01
C ASP A 29 -1.91 8.90 7.42
N VAL A 30 -1.19 9.55 8.32
CA VAL A 30 -1.03 9.12 9.72
C VAL A 30 -2.34 9.17 10.53
N PHE A 31 -3.33 9.94 10.10
CA PHE A 31 -4.66 9.97 10.74
C PHE A 31 -5.58 8.84 10.26
N SER A 32 -5.17 8.10 9.23
CA SER A 32 -5.91 6.98 8.67
C SER A 32 -5.03 5.73 8.49
N LEU A 33 -4.34 5.34 9.56
CA LEU A 33 -3.53 4.11 9.66
C LEU A 33 -2.16 4.18 8.97
N GLY A 34 -1.71 5.33 8.47
CA GLY A 34 -0.31 5.55 8.07
C GLY A 34 0.63 5.55 9.27
N ASN A 35 1.92 5.31 9.04
CA ASN A 35 2.93 5.33 10.10
C ASN A 35 3.53 6.72 10.27
N GLN A 36 4.05 7.26 9.19
CA GLN A 36 4.67 8.59 9.07
C GLN A 36 4.56 9.07 7.63
N ASN A 37 4.65 10.37 7.40
CA ASN A 37 4.42 10.93 6.07
C ASN A 37 5.39 10.42 5.00
N ASN A 38 6.66 10.16 5.37
CA ASN A 38 7.65 9.60 4.43
C ASN A 38 7.36 8.16 4.02
N ASP A 39 6.59 7.41 4.80
CA ASP A 39 6.25 6.01 4.52
C ASP A 39 5.07 5.93 3.53
N VAL A 40 5.29 6.34 2.30
CA VAL A 40 4.27 6.19 1.27
C VAL A 40 4.13 4.72 0.90
N ALA A 41 2.90 4.24 0.90
CA ALA A 41 2.61 2.88 0.48
C ALA A 41 1.76 2.86 -0.79
N VAL A 42 2.10 1.92 -1.65
CA VAL A 42 1.40 1.59 -2.89
C VAL A 42 0.53 0.38 -2.66
N TYR A 43 -0.76 0.49 -2.97
CA TYR A 43 -1.72 -0.61 -2.86
C TYR A 43 -2.33 -0.90 -4.22
N LYS A 44 -2.31 -2.16 -4.63
CA LYS A 44 -2.89 -2.61 -5.88
C LYS A 44 -3.87 -3.75 -5.60
N PRO A 45 -5.16 -3.58 -5.96
CA PRO A 45 -6.17 -4.63 -5.78
C PRO A 45 -5.94 -5.77 -6.78
N VAL A 46 -6.04 -6.99 -6.32
CA VAL A 46 -5.93 -8.19 -7.16
C VAL A 46 -7.32 -8.77 -7.39
N PHE A 47 -7.75 -8.76 -8.63
CA PHE A 47 -9.02 -9.33 -9.06
C PHE A 47 -8.80 -10.67 -9.75
N PHE A 48 -9.57 -11.67 -9.34
CA PHE A 48 -9.61 -12.98 -9.96
C PHE A 48 -11.07 -13.39 -10.20
N GLU A 49 -11.40 -13.77 -11.44
CA GLU A 49 -12.78 -14.11 -11.84
C GLU A 49 -13.81 -13.02 -11.46
N GLY A 50 -13.45 -11.75 -11.68
CA GLY A 50 -14.32 -10.61 -11.41
C GLY A 50 -14.47 -10.23 -9.92
N ARG A 51 -13.77 -10.91 -9.00
CA ARG A 51 -13.83 -10.65 -7.55
C ARG A 51 -12.52 -10.11 -7.02
N LEU A 52 -12.56 -9.14 -6.13
CA LEU A 52 -11.40 -8.67 -5.37
C LEU A 52 -11.01 -9.75 -4.35
N VAL A 53 -9.90 -10.44 -4.57
CA VAL A 53 -9.46 -11.61 -3.78
C VAL A 53 -8.27 -11.30 -2.87
N ALA A 54 -7.45 -10.32 -3.22
CA ALA A 54 -6.25 -9.97 -2.47
C ALA A 54 -5.80 -8.53 -2.80
N TRP A 55 -4.72 -8.13 -2.13
CA TRP A 55 -3.99 -6.90 -2.40
C TRP A 55 -2.51 -7.20 -2.50
N THR A 56 -1.82 -6.54 -3.42
CA THR A 56 -0.38 -6.39 -3.34
C THR A 56 -0.07 -5.00 -2.80
N ALA A 57 0.87 -4.93 -1.87
CA ALA A 57 1.24 -3.67 -1.24
C ALA A 57 2.75 -3.57 -1.09
N VAL A 58 3.28 -2.41 -1.41
CA VAL A 58 4.69 -2.05 -1.22
C VAL A 58 4.72 -0.75 -0.43
N LYS A 59 5.65 -0.64 0.51
CA LYS A 59 5.86 0.59 1.29
C LYS A 59 7.33 0.95 1.24
N GLY A 60 7.61 2.18 0.80
CA GLY A 60 8.93 2.77 0.83
C GLY A 60 9.00 3.97 1.77
N HIS A 61 10.16 4.14 2.42
CA HIS A 61 10.49 5.37 3.12
C HIS A 61 11.11 6.33 2.11
N GLN A 62 10.36 7.36 1.72
CA GLN A 62 10.75 8.28 0.65
C GLN A 62 11.82 9.26 1.13
N ALA A 63 12.76 9.58 0.24
CA ALA A 63 13.83 10.53 0.51
C ALA A 63 13.34 11.96 0.77
N ASP A 64 12.16 12.31 0.28
CA ASP A 64 11.46 13.57 0.55
C ASP A 64 9.96 13.38 0.29
N ILE A 65 9.15 14.04 1.08
CA ILE A 65 7.68 14.09 0.88
C ILE A 65 7.15 15.52 1.06
N GLY A 66 8.00 16.53 0.81
CA GLY A 66 7.67 17.91 1.06
C GLY A 66 7.86 18.29 2.54
N GLY A 67 7.04 19.24 3.03
CA GLY A 67 7.17 19.75 4.38
C GLY A 67 8.17 20.89 4.53
N ALA A 68 8.46 21.28 5.78
CA ALA A 68 9.26 22.47 6.09
C ALA A 68 10.76 22.29 5.78
N VAL A 69 11.27 21.07 5.86
CA VAL A 69 12.68 20.75 5.61
C VAL A 69 12.79 19.64 4.56
N ALA A 70 13.88 19.66 3.80
CA ALA A 70 14.17 18.61 2.85
C ALA A 70 14.46 17.29 3.60
N GLY A 71 14.02 16.15 3.03
CA GLY A 71 14.19 14.83 3.61
C GLY A 71 13.13 14.45 4.65
N GLY A 72 12.16 15.32 4.93
CA GLY A 72 10.99 15.00 5.78
C GLY A 72 11.28 14.76 7.25
N TYR A 73 12.51 14.91 7.73
CA TYR A 73 12.86 14.81 9.13
C TYR A 73 13.05 16.20 9.73
N ASN A 74 12.03 16.69 10.45
CA ASN A 74 12.06 17.99 11.11
C ASN A 74 11.91 17.83 12.63
N PRO A 75 13.03 17.88 13.42
CA PRO A 75 12.96 17.74 14.87
C PRO A 75 12.24 18.90 15.57
N ASN A 76 12.02 20.01 14.87
CA ASN A 76 11.30 21.18 15.38
C ASN A 76 9.84 21.24 14.91
N ALA A 77 9.33 20.17 14.26
CA ALA A 77 7.93 20.12 13.85
C ALA A 77 7.02 20.11 15.07
N THR A 78 6.03 20.99 15.06
CA THR A 78 4.97 21.08 16.09
C THR A 78 3.63 20.55 15.59
N GLU A 79 3.54 20.32 14.29
CA GLU A 79 2.34 19.78 13.63
C GLU A 79 2.72 18.96 12.38
N VAL A 80 1.87 17.99 12.06
CA VAL A 80 2.10 17.00 11.01
C VAL A 80 2.30 17.60 9.61
N TRP A 81 1.70 18.74 9.32
CA TRP A 81 1.84 19.44 8.02
C TRP A 81 3.26 19.97 7.76
N GLN A 82 4.04 20.18 8.83
CA GLN A 82 5.45 20.57 8.72
C GLN A 82 6.35 19.37 8.36
N GLU A 83 5.86 18.14 8.55
CA GLU A 83 6.60 16.90 8.26
C GLU A 83 6.42 16.40 6.82
N GLY A 84 5.49 16.99 6.06
CA GLY A 84 5.31 16.67 4.66
C GLY A 84 3.87 16.47 4.21
N LEU A 85 3.74 16.08 2.95
CA LEU A 85 2.44 15.88 2.30
C LEU A 85 1.74 14.66 2.91
N ARG A 86 0.52 14.86 3.39
CA ARG A 86 -0.40 13.78 3.76
C ARG A 86 -1.19 13.35 2.54
N ILE A 87 -1.12 12.07 2.23
CA ILE A 87 -1.82 11.44 1.10
C ILE A 87 -2.86 10.49 1.69
N PRO A 88 -4.15 10.90 1.80
CA PRO A 88 -5.24 9.97 2.08
C PRO A 88 -5.34 8.95 0.94
N PRO A 89 -6.18 7.89 1.03
CA PRO A 89 -6.32 6.96 -0.08
C PRO A 89 -6.67 7.70 -1.38
N VAL A 90 -5.72 7.72 -2.33
CA VAL A 90 -5.93 8.35 -3.65
C VAL A 90 -5.52 7.40 -4.76
N LYS A 91 -6.32 7.32 -5.81
CA LYS A 91 -5.97 6.56 -7.01
C LYS A 91 -5.01 7.38 -7.85
N VAL A 92 -3.78 6.93 -7.97
CA VAL A 92 -2.80 7.48 -8.91
C VAL A 92 -2.90 6.83 -10.29
N ILE A 93 -3.38 5.60 -10.35
CA ILE A 93 -3.81 4.92 -11.57
C ILE A 93 -5.24 4.43 -11.33
N GLU A 94 -6.14 4.71 -12.25
CA GLU A 94 -7.53 4.27 -12.20
C GLU A 94 -7.87 3.46 -13.45
N LYS A 95 -8.31 2.21 -13.26
CA LYS A 95 -8.63 1.29 -14.36
C LYS A 95 -7.49 1.18 -15.38
N GLY A 96 -6.25 1.13 -14.89
CA GLY A 96 -5.04 1.05 -15.72
C GLY A 96 -4.58 2.35 -16.36
N LYS A 97 -5.25 3.49 -16.11
CA LYS A 97 -4.89 4.79 -16.67
C LYS A 97 -4.33 5.71 -15.59
N LEU A 98 -3.18 6.32 -15.86
CA LEU A 98 -2.57 7.29 -14.96
C LEU A 98 -3.51 8.51 -14.76
N ARG A 99 -3.80 8.83 -13.50
CA ARG A 99 -4.45 10.07 -13.08
C ARG A 99 -3.39 11.16 -13.03
N LYS A 100 -3.12 11.74 -14.19
CA LYS A 100 -2.06 12.74 -14.36
C LYS A 100 -2.25 13.95 -13.43
N ASP A 101 -3.49 14.36 -13.19
CA ASP A 101 -3.86 15.42 -12.27
C ASP A 101 -3.41 15.13 -10.83
N VAL A 102 -3.68 13.92 -10.33
CA VAL A 102 -3.28 13.48 -8.98
C VAL A 102 -1.76 13.29 -8.90
N TRP A 103 -1.18 12.64 -9.92
CA TRP A 103 0.25 12.40 -10.02
C TRP A 103 1.05 13.70 -9.95
N GLU A 104 0.73 14.66 -10.80
CA GLU A 104 1.45 15.94 -10.84
C GLU A 104 1.20 16.77 -9.57
N LEU A 105 0.00 16.72 -8.99
CA LEU A 105 -0.28 17.39 -7.72
C LEU A 105 0.64 16.86 -6.59
N ILE A 106 0.81 15.55 -6.48
CA ILE A 106 1.70 14.94 -5.47
C ILE A 106 3.14 15.38 -5.70
N PHE A 107 3.65 15.20 -6.92
CA PHE A 107 5.07 15.45 -7.21
C PHE A 107 5.45 16.92 -7.32
N ALA A 108 4.51 17.83 -7.52
CA ALA A 108 4.74 19.27 -7.39
C ALA A 108 5.10 19.70 -5.94
N ASN A 109 4.77 18.90 -4.94
CA ASN A 109 5.06 19.15 -3.53
C ASN A 109 6.32 18.43 -3.02
N ILE A 110 7.01 17.68 -3.87
CA ILE A 110 8.20 16.89 -3.53
C ILE A 110 9.42 17.51 -4.23
N ARG A 111 10.50 17.75 -3.49
CA ARG A 111 11.68 18.45 -3.99
C ARG A 111 12.58 17.58 -4.84
N PHE A 112 12.71 16.28 -4.48
CA PHE A 112 13.65 15.37 -5.09
C PHE A 112 12.98 14.53 -6.17
N ASP A 113 13.38 14.70 -7.41
CA ASP A 113 12.82 13.98 -8.55
C ASP A 113 13.04 12.45 -8.47
N ILE A 114 14.06 12.01 -7.72
CA ILE A 114 14.31 10.58 -7.46
C ILE A 114 13.09 9.88 -6.83
N VAL A 115 12.32 10.58 -5.98
CA VAL A 115 11.12 10.02 -5.33
C VAL A 115 10.06 9.61 -6.34
N ARG A 116 9.96 10.33 -7.46
CA ARG A 116 9.08 9.96 -8.59
C ARG A 116 9.47 8.59 -9.17
N HIS A 117 10.75 8.34 -9.33
CA HIS A 117 11.28 7.06 -9.83
C HIS A 117 11.11 5.94 -8.80
N ASP A 118 11.34 6.22 -7.53
CA ASP A 118 11.14 5.26 -6.43
C ASP A 118 9.68 4.81 -6.36
N MET A 119 8.74 5.74 -6.41
CA MET A 119 7.29 5.41 -6.42
C MET A 119 6.87 4.65 -7.69
N GLN A 120 7.49 4.93 -8.84
CA GLN A 120 7.28 4.13 -10.05
C GLN A 120 7.81 2.70 -9.89
N ALA A 121 8.96 2.53 -9.25
CA ALA A 121 9.52 1.22 -8.95
C ALA A 121 8.63 0.43 -7.97
N GLU A 122 8.06 1.09 -6.96
CA GLU A 122 7.10 0.48 -6.04
C GLU A 122 5.82 0.01 -6.76
N ILE A 123 5.29 0.81 -7.69
CA ILE A 123 4.16 0.41 -8.56
C ILE A 123 4.55 -0.82 -9.38
N GLY A 124 5.76 -0.82 -9.94
CA GLY A 124 6.31 -1.96 -10.68
C GLY A 124 6.36 -3.23 -9.82
N ALA A 125 6.87 -3.12 -8.60
CA ALA A 125 6.96 -4.23 -7.65
C ALA A 125 5.57 -4.77 -7.27
N ALA A 126 4.61 -3.89 -6.97
CA ALA A 126 3.22 -4.28 -6.69
C ALA A 126 2.58 -4.98 -7.90
N THR A 127 2.88 -4.52 -9.12
CA THR A 127 2.37 -5.13 -10.36
C THR A 127 2.98 -6.51 -10.62
N ILE A 128 4.26 -6.70 -10.30
CA ILE A 128 4.89 -8.03 -10.36
C ILE A 128 4.23 -8.97 -9.35
N GLY A 129 3.98 -8.47 -8.12
CA GLY A 129 3.28 -9.22 -7.08
C GLY A 129 1.88 -9.68 -7.52
N GLU A 130 1.09 -8.77 -8.10
CA GLU A 130 -0.23 -9.10 -8.66
C GLU A 130 -0.13 -10.21 -9.71
N ARG A 131 0.77 -10.05 -10.69
CA ARG A 131 0.96 -11.03 -11.77
C ARG A 131 1.30 -12.41 -11.21
N ARG A 132 2.25 -12.49 -10.28
CA ARG A 132 2.67 -13.75 -9.66
C ARG A 132 1.55 -14.40 -8.85
N LEU A 133 0.76 -13.60 -8.14
CA LEU A 133 -0.40 -14.11 -7.42
C LEU A 133 -1.46 -14.65 -8.38
N LEU A 134 -1.74 -13.95 -9.48
CA LEU A 134 -2.68 -14.41 -10.51
C LEU A 134 -2.20 -15.71 -11.19
N GLU A 135 -0.90 -15.87 -11.44
CA GLU A 135 -0.31 -17.13 -11.94
C GLU A 135 -0.58 -18.29 -10.96
N LEU A 136 -0.42 -18.07 -9.64
CA LEU A 136 -0.72 -19.08 -8.61
C LEU A 136 -2.21 -19.39 -8.55
N LEU A 137 -3.08 -18.39 -8.58
CA LEU A 137 -4.52 -18.56 -8.57
C LEU A 137 -5.01 -19.30 -9.82
N GLY A 138 -4.44 -19.00 -10.99
CA GLY A 138 -4.74 -19.72 -12.22
C GLY A 138 -4.30 -21.18 -12.20
N LYS A 139 -3.18 -21.49 -11.50
CA LYS A 139 -2.65 -22.86 -11.39
C LYS A 139 -3.39 -23.71 -10.37
N TYR A 140 -3.73 -23.16 -9.21
CA TYR A 140 -4.23 -23.92 -8.07
C TYR A 140 -5.71 -23.66 -7.75
N GLY A 141 -6.28 -22.61 -8.30
CA GLY A 141 -7.64 -22.18 -8.01
C GLY A 141 -7.77 -21.38 -6.72
N LEU A 142 -8.85 -20.58 -6.63
CA LEU A 142 -9.11 -19.72 -5.48
C LEU A 142 -9.44 -20.48 -4.20
N GLU A 143 -10.16 -21.61 -4.33
CA GLU A 143 -10.55 -22.44 -3.18
C GLU A 143 -9.29 -23.01 -2.50
N HIS A 144 -8.39 -23.61 -3.27
CA HIS A 144 -7.14 -24.15 -2.75
C HIS A 144 -6.26 -23.06 -2.11
N PHE A 145 -6.15 -21.91 -2.77
CA PHE A 145 -5.42 -20.76 -2.22
C PHE A 145 -6.01 -20.30 -0.88
N THR A 146 -7.34 -20.22 -0.77
CA THR A 146 -8.02 -19.80 0.46
C THR A 146 -7.79 -20.80 1.60
N ALA A 147 -7.98 -22.08 1.33
CA ALA A 147 -7.74 -23.14 2.32
C ALA A 147 -6.28 -23.17 2.81
N HIS A 148 -5.33 -23.01 1.89
CA HIS A 148 -3.91 -22.96 2.24
C HIS A 148 -3.54 -21.74 3.09
N LYS A 149 -4.08 -20.56 2.75
CA LYS A 149 -3.92 -19.34 3.53
C LYS A 149 -4.45 -19.52 4.97
N GLU A 150 -5.64 -20.09 5.13
CA GLU A 150 -6.24 -20.33 6.44
C GLU A 150 -5.41 -21.32 7.27
N ALA A 151 -4.96 -22.40 6.65
CA ALA A 151 -4.06 -23.37 7.29
C ALA A 151 -2.74 -22.73 7.75
N LEU A 152 -2.17 -21.83 6.95
CA LEU A 152 -0.95 -21.10 7.28
C LEU A 152 -1.15 -20.16 8.48
N PHE A 153 -2.26 -19.39 8.52
CA PHE A 153 -2.58 -18.54 9.65
C PHE A 153 -2.80 -19.33 10.93
N GLU A 154 -3.49 -20.47 10.85
CA GLU A 154 -3.71 -21.33 12.02
C GLU A 154 -2.40 -21.95 12.53
N ALA A 155 -1.51 -22.40 11.64
CA ALA A 155 -0.21 -22.92 12.01
C ALA A 155 0.64 -21.84 12.70
N THR A 156 0.66 -20.61 12.14
CA THR A 156 1.40 -19.48 12.72
C THR A 156 0.85 -19.10 14.10
N ARG A 157 -0.47 -19.08 14.26
CA ARG A 157 -1.13 -18.81 15.55
C ARG A 157 -0.69 -19.81 16.62
N ARG A 158 -0.73 -21.12 16.31
CA ARG A 158 -0.31 -22.18 17.21
C ARG A 158 1.16 -22.06 17.61
N MET A 159 2.03 -21.78 16.66
CA MET A 159 3.45 -21.57 16.93
C MET A 159 3.67 -20.39 17.87
N MET A 160 3.00 -19.26 17.63
CA MET A 160 3.11 -18.08 18.49
C MET A 160 2.57 -18.34 19.91
N GLU A 161 1.42 -19.02 20.02
CA GLU A 161 0.85 -19.39 21.33
C GLU A 161 1.79 -20.33 22.11
N ALA A 162 2.44 -21.29 21.43
CA ALA A 162 3.42 -22.18 22.07
C ALA A 162 4.65 -21.41 22.58
N GLU A 163 5.16 -20.46 21.82
CA GLU A 163 6.30 -19.62 22.22
C GLU A 163 5.94 -18.72 23.43
N ILE A 164 4.76 -18.09 23.40
CA ILE A 164 4.29 -17.24 24.50
C ILE A 164 4.09 -18.07 25.78
N ALA A 165 3.57 -19.30 25.67
CA ALA A 165 3.36 -20.17 26.83
C ALA A 165 4.68 -20.71 27.44
N GLY A 166 5.79 -20.62 26.70
CA GLY A 166 7.14 -21.01 27.16
C GLY A 166 7.91 -19.90 27.90
N ILE A 167 7.35 -18.67 27.97
CA ILE A 167 7.94 -17.53 28.68
C ILE A 167 7.42 -17.49 30.11
#